data_4dc676f4b5254a992fedfa3e34b98833
#
_entry.id   4dc676f4b5254a992fedfa3e34b98833
#
_cell.length_a   1.000
_cell.length_b   1.000
_cell.length_c   1.000
_cell.angle_alpha   90.00
_cell.angle_beta   90.00
_cell.angle_gamma   90.00
#
_symmetry.space_group_name_H-M   'P 1'
#
loop_
_entity.id
_entity.type
_entity.pdbx_description
1 polymer ?
#
loop_
_entity_poly.entity_id
_entity_poly.type
_entity_poly.pdbx_seq_one_letter_code
_entity_poly.pdbx_strand_id
1 'polypeptide(L)'
;MLAHRQGTNRSNLVNQILAEYASVMTPERRINDIFSIIEQMLKPDREIVPFFVPNQQTMSFKSSLEYKYRPTVKYEVEIYRSAENELGELCVIYRTQSAALIRAMTDFFKLWKRIEDSCLSPYVRGGRIRYAHYEGRFVRSIQLPRDRDYSNADIAGALSDYIKFFDTMMKGYLSGRYSPEEIEDFYVARLNEGKMLV
;
A
#
# COMPACT_ATOMS: atom_id res chain seq x y z
N MET A 1 9.99 1.88 -32.28
CA MET A 1 9.56 0.47 -32.09
C MET A 1 8.51 0.37 -31.01
N LEU A 2 7.47 -0.46 -31.19
CA LEU A 2 6.30 -0.55 -30.28
C LEU A 2 6.70 -0.96 -28.85
N ALA A 3 7.56 -1.96 -28.70
CA ALA A 3 8.04 -2.42 -27.38
C ALA A 3 8.73 -1.32 -26.56
N HIS A 4 9.54 -0.50 -27.20
CA HIS A 4 10.21 0.64 -26.55
C HIS A 4 9.22 1.73 -26.10
N ARG A 5 8.15 1.96 -26.89
CA ARG A 5 7.07 2.90 -26.51
C ARG A 5 6.28 2.44 -25.30
N GLN A 6 6.18 1.16 -25.07
CA GLN A 6 5.46 0.54 -23.95
C GLN A 6 6.38 0.18 -22.77
N GLY A 7 7.66 0.62 -22.78
CA GLY A 7 8.61 0.37 -21.70
C GLY A 7 8.94 -1.12 -21.48
N THR A 8 8.79 -1.96 -22.53
CA THR A 8 9.04 -3.41 -22.46
C THR A 8 9.99 -3.87 -23.55
N ASN A 9 10.47 -5.12 -23.49
CA ASN A 9 11.26 -5.76 -24.54
C ASN A 9 10.37 -6.50 -25.56
N ARG A 10 10.95 -6.89 -26.71
CA ARG A 10 10.21 -7.57 -27.80
C ARG A 10 9.56 -8.87 -27.34
N SER A 11 10.27 -9.69 -26.59
CA SER A 11 9.77 -11.00 -26.14
C SER A 11 8.57 -10.83 -25.20
N ASN A 12 8.68 -9.91 -24.25
CA ASN A 12 7.56 -9.60 -23.35
C ASN A 12 6.37 -9.04 -24.11
N LEU A 13 6.57 -8.16 -25.10
CA LEU A 13 5.47 -7.65 -25.90
C LEU A 13 4.77 -8.75 -26.70
N VAL A 14 5.54 -9.68 -27.32
CA VAL A 14 4.96 -10.83 -28.03
C VAL A 14 4.17 -11.72 -27.08
N ASN A 15 4.70 -12.02 -25.89
CA ASN A 15 4.01 -12.81 -24.88
C ASN A 15 2.72 -12.12 -24.38
N GLN A 16 2.74 -10.80 -24.21
CA GLN A 16 1.55 -10.03 -23.86
C GLN A 16 0.48 -10.10 -24.95
N ILE A 17 0.85 -9.93 -26.22
CA ILE A 17 -0.07 -10.03 -27.36
C ILE A 17 -0.65 -11.45 -27.48
N LEU A 18 0.17 -12.49 -27.32
CA LEU A 18 -0.28 -13.87 -27.36
C LEU A 18 -1.21 -14.21 -26.19
N ALA A 19 -0.89 -13.73 -24.99
CA ALA A 19 -1.74 -13.92 -23.81
C ALA A 19 -3.07 -13.16 -23.95
N GLU A 20 -3.05 -11.97 -24.54
CA GLU A 20 -4.25 -11.18 -24.82
C GLU A 20 -5.14 -11.90 -25.85
N TYR A 21 -4.56 -12.42 -26.92
CA TYR A 21 -5.25 -13.23 -27.93
C TYR A 21 -5.84 -14.53 -27.32
N ALA A 22 -5.10 -15.19 -26.43
CA ALA A 22 -5.53 -16.40 -25.74
C ALA A 22 -6.42 -16.13 -24.51
N SER A 23 -6.75 -14.87 -24.22
CA SER A 23 -7.50 -14.45 -23.02
C SER A 23 -6.88 -14.91 -21.69
N VAL A 24 -5.56 -15.08 -21.67
CA VAL A 24 -4.81 -15.48 -20.48
C VAL A 24 -4.42 -14.25 -19.67
N MET A 25 -4.67 -14.27 -18.36
CA MET A 25 -4.25 -13.21 -17.45
C MET A 25 -2.76 -13.30 -17.18
N THR A 26 -1.98 -12.36 -17.72
CA THR A 26 -0.54 -12.24 -17.37
C THR A 26 -0.36 -11.51 -16.03
N PRO A 27 0.78 -11.75 -15.32
CA PRO A 27 1.08 -11.00 -14.10
C PRO A 27 1.04 -9.48 -14.29
N GLU A 28 1.58 -8.99 -15.41
CA GLU A 28 1.59 -7.56 -15.75
C GLU A 28 0.17 -7.00 -15.92
N ARG A 29 -0.69 -7.74 -16.62
CA ARG A 29 -2.10 -7.36 -16.80
C ARG A 29 -2.83 -7.33 -15.47
N ARG A 30 -2.61 -8.34 -14.62
CA ARG A 30 -3.17 -8.37 -13.28
C ARG A 30 -2.77 -7.15 -12.44
N ILE A 31 -1.48 -6.81 -12.44
CA ILE A 31 -0.96 -5.64 -11.71
C ILE A 31 -1.59 -4.35 -12.24
N ASN A 32 -1.65 -4.18 -13.55
CA ASN A 32 -2.25 -3.01 -14.18
C ASN A 32 -3.74 -2.88 -13.85
N ASP A 33 -4.48 -3.99 -13.84
CA ASP A 33 -5.90 -4.00 -13.47
C ASP A 33 -6.09 -3.56 -12.02
N ILE A 34 -5.29 -4.11 -11.09
CA ILE A 34 -5.32 -3.73 -9.66
C ILE A 34 -5.05 -2.23 -9.52
N PHE A 35 -3.99 -1.72 -10.16
CA PHE A 35 -3.63 -0.30 -10.06
C PHE A 35 -4.70 0.61 -10.68
N SER A 36 -5.32 0.21 -11.78
CA SER A 36 -6.42 0.96 -12.39
C SER A 36 -7.63 1.08 -11.46
N ILE A 37 -7.98 0.00 -10.76
CA ILE A 37 -9.07 0.01 -9.78
C ILE A 37 -8.71 0.88 -8.58
N ILE A 38 -7.48 0.77 -8.05
CA ILE A 38 -7.01 1.62 -6.94
C ILE A 38 -7.09 3.10 -7.32
N GLU A 39 -6.64 3.46 -8.53
CA GLU A 39 -6.73 4.84 -9.03
C GLU A 39 -8.17 5.34 -9.03
N GLN A 40 -9.10 4.54 -9.53
CA GLN A 40 -10.53 4.90 -9.55
C GLN A 40 -11.11 5.07 -8.15
N MET A 41 -10.72 4.22 -7.19
CA MET A 41 -11.18 4.29 -5.80
C MET A 41 -10.61 5.47 -5.02
N LEU A 42 -9.38 5.90 -5.34
CA LEU A 42 -8.73 7.04 -4.69
C LEU A 42 -8.99 8.37 -5.37
N LYS A 43 -9.43 8.38 -6.63
CA LYS A 43 -9.69 9.60 -7.40
C LYS A 43 -10.67 10.58 -6.74
N PRO A 44 -11.75 10.14 -6.05
CA PRO A 44 -12.65 11.03 -5.32
C PRO A 44 -12.01 11.64 -4.06
N ASP A 45 -10.93 11.05 -3.56
CA ASP A 45 -10.23 11.49 -2.37
C ASP A 45 -9.35 12.70 -2.70
N ARG A 46 -9.57 13.82 -2.03
CA ARG A 46 -8.79 15.05 -2.24
C ARG A 46 -7.48 15.08 -1.44
N GLU A 47 -7.35 14.19 -0.47
CA GLU A 47 -6.21 14.15 0.44
C GLU A 47 -5.10 13.25 -0.06
N ILE A 48 -5.46 12.13 -0.70
CA ILE A 48 -4.52 11.17 -1.28
C ILE A 48 -4.59 11.26 -2.79
N VAL A 49 -3.57 11.83 -3.39
CA VAL A 49 -3.53 12.08 -4.83
C VAL A 49 -2.63 11.05 -5.52
N PRO A 50 -3.16 10.28 -6.49
CA PRO A 50 -2.35 9.39 -7.31
C PRO A 50 -1.23 10.16 -8.01
N PHE A 51 -0.02 9.62 -7.96
CA PHE A 51 1.13 10.18 -8.65
C PHE A 51 1.80 9.08 -9.46
N PHE A 52 1.69 9.16 -10.76
CA PHE A 52 2.24 8.15 -11.66
C PHE A 52 3.78 8.16 -11.65
N VAL A 53 4.37 7.05 -11.25
CA VAL A 53 5.73 6.69 -11.66
C VAL A 53 5.58 5.68 -12.78
N PRO A 54 6.21 5.86 -13.96
CA PRO A 54 6.08 4.94 -15.09
C PRO A 54 6.87 3.66 -14.86
N ASN A 55 6.47 2.88 -13.85
CA ASN A 55 6.97 1.53 -13.59
C ASN A 55 5.76 0.60 -13.51
N GLN A 56 5.76 -0.47 -14.31
CA GLN A 56 4.66 -1.43 -14.43
C GLN A 56 4.34 -2.20 -13.14
N GLN A 57 5.17 -2.08 -12.11
CA GLN A 57 5.02 -2.82 -10.83
C GLN A 57 4.77 -1.92 -9.63
N THR A 58 4.91 -0.60 -9.78
CA THR A 58 4.85 0.34 -8.67
C THR A 58 3.85 1.45 -8.95
N MET A 59 2.96 1.71 -8.02
CA MET A 59 2.05 2.84 -8.01
C MET A 59 2.35 3.76 -6.84
N SER A 60 2.27 5.07 -7.04
CA SER A 60 2.59 6.05 -6.00
C SER A 60 1.44 7.01 -5.75
N PHE A 61 1.29 7.41 -4.48
CA PHE A 61 0.34 8.40 -4.01
C PHE A 61 1.05 9.43 -3.16
N LYS A 62 0.50 10.64 -3.10
CA LYS A 62 0.96 11.71 -2.22
C LYS A 62 -0.16 12.14 -1.30
N SER A 63 0.19 12.38 -0.03
CA SER A 63 -0.68 12.95 0.97
C SER A 63 0.05 14.07 1.70
N SER A 64 -0.66 15.13 2.07
CA SER A 64 -0.09 16.26 2.81
C SER A 64 -0.40 16.12 4.29
N LEU A 65 0.61 16.25 5.14
CA LEU A 65 0.44 16.25 6.59
C LEU A 65 -0.13 17.59 7.08
N GLU A 66 -1.03 17.54 8.04
CA GLU A 66 -1.49 18.70 8.81
C GLU A 66 -0.43 19.06 9.86
N TYR A 67 0.75 19.47 9.41
CA TYR A 67 1.90 19.81 10.25
C TYR A 67 2.54 21.11 9.74
N LYS A 68 3.37 21.77 10.59
CA LYS A 68 4.07 22.99 10.20
C LYS A 68 4.81 22.77 8.87
N TYR A 69 4.60 23.68 7.90
CA TYR A 69 5.10 23.62 6.51
C TYR A 69 4.48 22.53 5.63
N ARG A 70 3.41 21.84 6.06
CA ARG A 70 2.68 20.82 5.30
C ARG A 70 3.59 19.85 4.55
N PRO A 71 4.46 19.12 5.26
CA PRO A 71 5.32 18.15 4.59
C PRO A 71 4.48 17.07 3.89
N THR A 72 5.00 16.59 2.77
CA THR A 72 4.32 15.57 1.97
C THR A 72 4.82 14.17 2.36
N VAL A 73 3.90 13.24 2.53
CA VAL A 73 4.17 11.81 2.60
C VAL A 73 3.87 11.19 1.24
N LYS A 74 4.75 10.32 0.76
CA LYS A 74 4.58 9.53 -0.44
C LYS A 74 4.34 8.07 -0.04
N TYR A 75 3.28 7.48 -0.58
CA TYR A 75 3.01 6.06 -0.51
C TYR A 75 3.42 5.42 -1.82
N GLU A 76 4.17 4.33 -1.78
CA GLU A 76 4.48 3.50 -2.93
C GLU A 76 3.98 2.09 -2.67
N VAL A 77 3.15 1.59 -3.58
CA VAL A 77 2.71 0.19 -3.59
C VAL A 77 3.45 -0.51 -4.70
N GLU A 78 4.21 -1.53 -4.35
CA GLU A 78 4.82 -2.45 -5.30
C GLU A 78 4.09 -3.80 -5.23
N ILE A 79 3.66 -4.32 -6.39
CA ILE A 79 3.04 -5.65 -6.51
C ILE A 79 3.99 -6.56 -7.27
N TYR A 80 4.28 -7.71 -6.69
CA TYR A 80 5.19 -8.69 -7.25
C TYR A 80 4.52 -9.50 -8.36
N ARG A 81 5.28 -9.82 -9.42
CA ARG A 81 4.82 -10.66 -10.53
C ARG A 81 4.50 -12.09 -10.09
N SER A 82 5.27 -12.61 -9.14
CA SER A 82 5.08 -13.92 -8.54
C SER A 82 4.85 -13.73 -7.05
N ALA A 83 3.61 -13.96 -6.62
CA ALA A 83 3.21 -13.86 -5.23
C ALA A 83 3.12 -15.28 -4.65
N GLU A 84 4.19 -15.75 -4.02
CA GLU A 84 4.15 -17.03 -3.30
C GLU A 84 3.51 -16.85 -1.92
N ASN A 85 4.09 -15.99 -1.08
CA ASN A 85 3.60 -15.69 0.27
C ASN A 85 3.28 -14.20 0.45
N GLU A 86 3.90 -13.33 -0.33
CA GLU A 86 3.73 -11.89 -0.27
C GLU A 86 3.26 -11.37 -1.62
N LEU A 87 2.23 -10.55 -1.60
CA LEU A 87 1.71 -9.90 -2.80
C LEU A 87 2.61 -8.75 -3.25
N GLY A 88 3.28 -8.08 -2.32
CA GLY A 88 4.09 -6.91 -2.59
C GLY A 88 4.52 -6.18 -1.33
N GLU A 89 4.82 -4.90 -1.47
CA GLU A 89 5.21 -4.00 -0.39
C GLU A 89 4.50 -2.65 -0.47
N LEU A 90 4.15 -2.12 0.69
CA LEU A 90 3.78 -0.71 0.89
C LEU A 90 4.96 0.03 1.50
N CYS A 91 5.41 1.06 0.83
CA CYS A 91 6.47 1.92 1.29
C CYS A 91 5.93 3.33 1.59
N VAL A 92 6.14 3.82 2.81
CA VAL A 92 5.79 5.16 3.25
C VAL A 92 7.05 5.99 3.32
N ILE A 93 7.15 7.03 2.49
CA ILE A 93 8.34 7.87 2.34
C ILE A 93 8.00 9.29 2.77
N TYR A 94 8.81 9.85 3.63
CA TYR A 94 8.69 11.25 4.07
C TYR A 94 10.05 11.93 4.09
N ARG A 95 10.06 13.22 3.77
CA ARG A 95 11.26 14.03 3.78
C ARG A 95 11.05 15.23 4.67
N THR A 96 11.83 15.33 5.75
CA THR A 96 11.77 16.44 6.68
C THR A 96 13.10 16.57 7.39
N GLN A 97 13.43 17.82 7.79
CA GLN A 97 14.56 18.12 8.66
C GLN A 97 14.12 18.35 10.12
N SER A 98 12.82 18.28 10.38
CA SER A 98 12.28 18.46 11.73
C SER A 98 12.53 17.21 12.57
N ALA A 99 13.46 17.30 13.52
CA ALA A 99 13.74 16.20 14.46
C ALA A 99 12.50 15.79 15.27
N ALA A 100 11.60 16.73 15.57
CA ALA A 100 10.34 16.45 16.26
C ALA A 100 9.41 15.60 15.39
N LEU A 101 9.27 15.94 14.10
CA LEU A 101 8.44 15.17 13.18
C LEU A 101 9.04 13.79 12.89
N ILE A 102 10.36 13.69 12.70
CA ILE A 102 11.05 12.39 12.52
C ILE A 102 10.76 11.47 13.71
N ARG A 103 10.84 12.01 14.93
CA ARG A 103 10.56 11.27 16.17
C ARG A 103 9.11 10.80 16.22
N ALA A 104 8.15 11.72 15.99
CA ALA A 104 6.72 11.40 16.00
C ALA A 104 6.34 10.36 14.94
N MET A 105 6.89 10.45 13.71
CA MET A 105 6.71 9.44 12.66
C MET A 105 7.28 8.08 13.08
N THR A 106 8.47 8.06 13.67
CA THR A 106 9.10 6.83 14.15
C THR A 106 8.27 6.16 15.24
N ASP A 107 7.74 6.94 16.17
CA ASP A 107 6.91 6.42 17.27
C ASP A 107 5.56 5.90 16.74
N PHE A 108 4.95 6.59 15.76
CA PHE A 108 3.77 6.09 15.08
C PHE A 108 4.02 4.75 14.36
N PHE A 109 5.12 4.60 13.63
CA PHE A 109 5.43 3.35 12.93
C PHE A 109 5.69 2.18 13.89
N LYS A 110 6.31 2.45 15.05
CA LYS A 110 6.48 1.44 16.11
C LYS A 110 5.13 1.02 16.71
N LEU A 111 4.26 1.99 16.97
CA LEU A 111 2.89 1.75 17.44
C LEU A 111 2.13 0.90 16.43
N TRP A 112 2.11 1.31 15.16
CA TRP A 112 1.41 0.62 14.08
C TRP A 112 1.86 -0.83 13.93
N LYS A 113 3.19 -1.04 13.89
CA LYS A 113 3.77 -2.38 13.86
C LYS A 113 3.32 -3.23 15.04
N ARG A 114 3.32 -2.69 16.26
CA ARG A 114 2.87 -3.39 17.46
C ARG A 114 1.41 -3.83 17.35
N ILE A 115 0.54 -2.95 16.89
CA ILE A 115 -0.89 -3.23 16.69
C ILE A 115 -1.06 -4.36 15.66
N GLU A 116 -0.42 -4.25 14.51
CA GLU A 116 -0.53 -5.28 13.47
C GLU A 116 0.07 -6.62 13.88
N ASP A 117 1.21 -6.63 14.56
CA ASP A 117 1.83 -7.86 15.10
C ASP A 117 0.89 -8.58 16.08
N SER A 118 0.14 -7.84 16.89
CA SER A 118 -0.80 -8.44 17.85
C SER A 118 -2.13 -8.87 17.22
N CYS A 119 -2.67 -8.07 16.29
CA CYS A 119 -4.03 -8.25 15.80
C CYS A 119 -4.10 -8.99 14.46
N LEU A 120 -3.14 -8.79 13.54
CA LEU A 120 -3.24 -9.25 12.17
C LEU A 120 -2.42 -10.50 11.85
N SER A 121 -1.30 -10.73 12.55
CA SER A 121 -0.42 -11.88 12.33
C SER A 121 -1.12 -13.24 12.23
N PRO A 122 -2.17 -13.55 13.03
CA PRO A 122 -2.87 -14.83 12.93
C PRO A 122 -3.60 -15.05 11.60
N TYR A 123 -3.96 -14.00 10.90
CA TYR A 123 -4.82 -14.02 9.71
C TYR A 123 -4.05 -14.02 8.39
N VAL A 124 -2.75 -13.74 8.38
CA VAL A 124 -1.95 -13.66 7.15
C VAL A 124 -1.30 -14.99 6.77
N ARG A 125 -1.16 -15.26 5.47
CA ARG A 125 -0.64 -16.54 4.93
C ARG A 125 0.75 -16.88 5.44
N GLY A 126 1.64 -15.93 5.47
CA GLY A 126 3.01 -16.10 5.99
C GLY A 126 3.12 -16.16 7.50
N GLY A 127 2.00 -15.99 8.24
CA GLY A 127 1.97 -15.91 9.70
C GLY A 127 2.71 -14.70 10.27
N ARG A 128 3.29 -13.85 9.43
CA ARG A 128 4.08 -12.70 9.83
C ARG A 128 4.10 -11.63 8.75
N ILE A 129 3.86 -10.39 9.15
CA ILE A 129 4.10 -9.20 8.31
C ILE A 129 5.56 -8.78 8.51
N ARG A 130 6.24 -8.48 7.41
CA ARG A 130 7.62 -7.96 7.47
C ARG A 130 7.58 -6.44 7.46
N TYR A 131 8.41 -5.85 8.32
CA TYR A 131 8.60 -4.42 8.40
C TYR A 131 10.07 -4.06 8.30
N ALA A 132 10.37 -2.94 7.65
CA ALA A 132 11.66 -2.31 7.69
C ALA A 132 11.49 -0.81 7.91
N HIS A 133 12.32 -0.22 8.76
CA HIS A 133 12.32 1.21 9.04
C HIS A 133 13.72 1.75 8.81
N TYR A 134 13.80 2.68 7.87
CA TYR A 134 15.02 3.42 7.53
C TYR A 134 14.78 4.91 7.77
N GLU A 135 15.82 5.72 7.65
CA GLU A 135 15.67 7.16 7.72
C GLU A 135 14.72 7.66 6.61
N GLY A 136 13.61 8.27 7.03
CA GLY A 136 12.59 8.81 6.11
C GLY A 136 11.78 7.76 5.33
N ARG A 137 11.88 6.46 5.67
CA ARG A 137 11.20 5.39 4.95
C ARG A 137 10.75 4.27 5.89
N PHE A 138 9.47 3.93 5.81
CA PHE A 138 8.87 2.76 6.45
C PHE A 138 8.34 1.81 5.39
N VAL A 139 8.67 0.53 5.48
CA VAL A 139 8.26 -0.52 4.55
C VAL A 139 7.48 -1.58 5.29
N ARG A 140 6.39 -2.04 4.69
CA ARG A 140 5.54 -3.11 5.18
C ARG A 140 5.22 -4.07 4.04
N SER A 141 5.39 -5.38 4.25
CA SER A 141 4.96 -6.37 3.27
C SER A 141 3.43 -6.44 3.18
N ILE A 142 2.93 -6.64 1.97
CA ILE A 142 1.51 -6.87 1.68
C ILE A 142 1.32 -8.38 1.56
N GLN A 143 0.43 -8.94 2.38
CA GLN A 143 0.17 -10.37 2.41
C GLN A 143 -1.30 -10.64 2.15
N LEU A 144 -1.60 -11.76 1.52
CA LEU A 144 -2.96 -12.21 1.34
C LEU A 144 -3.43 -13.03 2.56
N PRO A 145 -4.67 -12.86 3.01
CA PRO A 145 -5.26 -13.74 4.01
C PRO A 145 -5.25 -15.21 3.59
N ARG A 146 -5.31 -16.12 4.57
CA ARG A 146 -5.06 -17.56 4.34
C ARG A 146 -6.13 -18.31 3.57
N ASP A 147 -7.38 -17.87 3.63
CA ASP A 147 -8.50 -18.79 3.49
C ASP A 147 -9.24 -18.79 2.15
N ARG A 148 -8.88 -17.92 1.21
CA ARG A 148 -9.53 -17.87 -0.11
C ARG A 148 -8.68 -17.19 -1.18
N ASP A 149 -9.06 -17.39 -2.43
CA ASP A 149 -8.55 -16.61 -3.55
C ASP A 149 -9.25 -15.24 -3.61
N TYR A 150 -8.49 -14.22 -3.91
CA TYR A 150 -8.96 -12.84 -4.01
C TYR A 150 -8.94 -12.36 -5.45
N SER A 151 -10.05 -11.74 -5.87
CA SER A 151 -10.10 -11.06 -7.16
C SER A 151 -9.21 -9.79 -7.16
N ASN A 152 -8.89 -9.29 -8.34
CA ASN A 152 -8.17 -8.01 -8.47
C ASN A 152 -8.92 -6.85 -7.79
N ALA A 153 -10.26 -6.88 -7.83
CA ALA A 153 -11.10 -5.88 -7.18
C ALA A 153 -11.03 -5.96 -5.65
N ASP A 154 -11.01 -7.18 -5.07
CA ASP A 154 -10.86 -7.36 -3.62
C ASP A 154 -9.52 -6.83 -3.15
N ILE A 155 -8.44 -7.16 -3.86
CA ILE A 155 -7.08 -6.69 -3.55
C ILE A 155 -6.99 -5.18 -3.65
N ALA A 156 -7.50 -4.59 -4.73
CA ALA A 156 -7.48 -3.15 -4.94
C ALA A 156 -8.30 -2.41 -3.88
N GLY A 157 -9.48 -2.94 -3.52
CA GLY A 157 -10.32 -2.40 -2.46
C GLY A 157 -9.61 -2.40 -1.12
N ALA A 158 -9.04 -3.54 -0.73
CA ALA A 158 -8.32 -3.69 0.52
C ALA A 158 -7.10 -2.75 0.61
N LEU A 159 -6.30 -2.65 -0.46
CA LEU A 159 -5.15 -1.76 -0.51
C LEU A 159 -5.57 -0.29 -0.41
N SER A 160 -6.60 0.11 -1.14
CA SER A 160 -7.13 1.48 -1.11
C SER A 160 -7.63 1.85 0.28
N ASP A 161 -8.41 0.97 0.88
CA ASP A 161 -8.96 1.16 2.23
C ASP A 161 -7.88 1.17 3.30
N TYR A 162 -6.87 0.29 3.15
CA TYR A 162 -5.73 0.26 4.07
C TYR A 162 -4.92 1.56 4.02
N ILE A 163 -4.59 2.05 2.82
CA ILE A 163 -3.82 3.30 2.66
C ILE A 163 -4.58 4.48 3.26
N LYS A 164 -5.89 4.60 3.00
CA LYS A 164 -6.74 5.65 3.58
C LYS A 164 -6.78 5.58 5.11
N PHE A 165 -6.96 4.39 5.63
CA PHE A 165 -7.00 4.17 7.07
C PHE A 165 -5.67 4.52 7.74
N PHE A 166 -4.56 4.00 7.18
CA PHE A 166 -3.21 4.29 7.65
C PHE A 166 -2.93 5.80 7.66
N ASP A 167 -3.23 6.50 6.54
CA ASP A 167 -3.02 7.95 6.41
C ASP A 167 -3.84 8.73 7.44
N THR A 168 -5.10 8.35 7.64
CA THR A 168 -6.00 8.97 8.62
C THR A 168 -5.48 8.79 10.05
N MET A 169 -5.08 7.58 10.41
CA MET A 169 -4.55 7.29 11.75
C MET A 169 -3.23 8.01 11.99
N MET A 170 -2.34 8.01 11.01
CA MET A 170 -1.06 8.71 11.08
C MET A 170 -1.25 10.22 11.27
N LYS A 171 -2.12 10.85 10.49
CA LYS A 171 -2.44 12.28 10.62
C LYS A 171 -3.06 12.60 11.97
N GLY A 172 -4.00 11.76 12.42
CA GLY A 172 -4.64 11.89 13.74
C GLY A 172 -3.63 11.80 14.89
N TYR A 173 -2.69 10.84 14.81
CA TYR A 173 -1.59 10.71 15.78
C TYR A 173 -0.67 11.93 15.79
N LEU A 174 -0.21 12.35 14.61
CA LEU A 174 0.72 13.48 14.47
C LEU A 174 0.12 14.82 14.89
N SER A 175 -1.19 14.99 14.75
CA SER A 175 -1.90 16.19 15.19
C SER A 175 -2.35 16.12 16.66
N GLY A 176 -2.12 14.99 17.34
CA GLY A 176 -2.60 14.77 18.72
C GLY A 176 -4.12 14.58 18.84
N ARG A 177 -4.81 14.33 17.72
CA ARG A 177 -6.25 14.06 17.68
C ARG A 177 -6.60 12.68 18.22
N TYR A 178 -5.72 11.70 17.98
CA TYR A 178 -5.91 10.32 18.41
C TYR A 178 -4.75 9.88 19.32
N SER A 179 -5.11 9.29 20.46
CA SER A 179 -4.15 8.63 21.34
C SER A 179 -3.72 7.27 20.77
N PRO A 180 -2.61 6.68 21.24
CA PRO A 180 -2.21 5.32 20.87
C PRO A 180 -3.31 4.28 21.11
N GLU A 181 -4.05 4.39 22.20
CA GLU A 181 -5.14 3.50 22.60
C GLU A 181 -6.31 3.61 21.64
N GLU A 182 -6.71 4.84 21.29
CA GLU A 182 -7.79 5.08 20.32
C GLU A 182 -7.45 4.52 18.94
N ILE A 183 -6.18 4.61 18.51
CA ILE A 183 -5.74 4.05 17.23
C ILE A 183 -5.84 2.52 17.25
N GLU A 184 -5.48 1.89 18.36
CA GLU A 184 -5.62 0.44 18.56
C GLU A 184 -7.09 0.03 18.52
N ASP A 185 -7.97 0.76 19.20
CA ASP A 185 -9.43 0.53 19.20
C ASP A 185 -10.02 0.66 17.79
N PHE A 186 -9.65 1.69 17.03
CA PHE A 186 -10.07 1.84 15.63
C PHE A 186 -9.59 0.69 14.76
N TYR A 187 -8.37 0.21 14.98
CA TYR A 187 -7.83 -0.91 14.23
C TYR A 187 -8.61 -2.21 14.52
N VAL A 188 -8.86 -2.50 15.78
CA VAL A 188 -9.63 -3.69 16.22
C VAL A 188 -11.08 -3.60 15.73
N ALA A 189 -11.73 -2.44 15.81
CA ALA A 189 -13.08 -2.24 15.29
C ALA A 189 -13.16 -2.56 13.80
N ARG A 190 -12.16 -2.10 13.02
CA ARG A 190 -12.09 -2.36 11.58
C ARG A 190 -11.89 -3.84 11.24
N LEU A 191 -11.10 -4.57 12.03
CA LEU A 191 -10.97 -6.03 11.91
C LEU A 191 -12.29 -6.74 12.18
N ASN A 192 -13.01 -6.33 13.23
CA ASN A 192 -14.29 -6.92 13.62
C ASN A 192 -15.39 -6.66 12.58
N GLU A 193 -15.31 -5.60 11.79
CA GLU A 193 -16.19 -5.34 10.65
C GLU A 193 -15.94 -6.28 9.47
N GLY A 194 -14.97 -7.18 9.55
CA GLY A 194 -14.59 -8.08 8.47
C GLY A 194 -13.91 -7.39 7.28
N LYS A 195 -13.46 -6.16 7.46
CA LYS A 195 -12.69 -5.44 6.43
C LYS A 195 -11.28 -6.03 6.34
N MET A 196 -10.91 -6.43 5.13
CA MET A 196 -9.59 -6.99 4.88
C MET A 196 -8.51 -5.94 5.10
N LEU A 197 -7.56 -6.25 5.97
CA LEU A 197 -6.34 -5.50 6.17
C LEU A 197 -5.19 -6.30 5.56
N VAL A 198 -4.66 -5.83 4.46
CA VAL A 198 -3.56 -6.46 3.70
C VAL A 198 -2.21 -6.27 4.34
#